data_aa1c4b79b9811e5913488702b81ce010
#
_entry.id   aa1c4b79b9811e5913488702b81ce010
#
_cell.length_a   1.000
_cell.length_b   1.000
_cell.length_c   1.000
_cell.angle_alpha   90.00
_cell.angle_beta   90.00
_cell.angle_gamma   90.00
#
_symmetry.space_group_name_H-M   'P 1'
#
loop_
_entity.id
_entity.type
_entity.pdbx_description
1 polymer ?
#
loop_
_entity_poly.entity_id
_entity_poly.type
_entity_poly.pdbx_seq_one_letter_code
_entity_poly.pdbx_strand_id
1 'polypeptide(L)'
;MPSTASAVPEKQREKEKEDKEDERDKEGEAFALLSHRQRKKMKRMLFNRAEKLSRKEKEKTERKSNRLKRKGEINEMLLNMSTDEREAWRKEAFRKKNEKLKEVQKKEKEMKEKFAKAKQNIVIDLDFDDIMTPAEKQSMVKQMRICYAVNKKAKISTRLHLTSMNGKGTSRDLREKIDGFENWQGIYTHDNSLPF
;
A
#
# COMPACT_ATOMS: atom_id res chain seq x y z
N MET A 1 23.43 1.55 28.39
CA MET A 1 24.27 1.74 27.19
C MET A 1 23.56 2.72 26.26
N PRO A 2 24.08 3.95 26.06
CA PRO A 2 23.50 4.88 25.13
C PRO A 2 23.85 4.46 23.70
N SER A 3 22.82 4.37 22.84
CA SER A 3 22.92 4.07 21.41
C SER A 3 23.67 5.20 20.71
N THR A 4 24.86 4.92 20.19
CA THR A 4 25.62 5.84 19.35
C THR A 4 24.93 5.94 17.99
N ALA A 5 24.13 7.00 17.82
CA ALA A 5 23.66 7.39 16.49
C ALA A 5 24.88 7.80 15.66
N SER A 6 25.22 6.99 14.64
CA SER A 6 26.28 7.27 13.68
C SER A 6 25.95 8.56 12.95
N ALA A 7 26.70 9.62 13.22
CA ALA A 7 26.57 10.90 12.53
C ALA A 7 27.11 10.73 11.09
N VAL A 8 26.27 11.01 10.09
CA VAL A 8 26.66 11.05 8.68
C VAL A 8 27.76 12.09 8.50
N PRO A 9 28.92 11.75 7.86
CA PRO A 9 30.04 12.66 7.69
C PRO A 9 29.64 13.93 6.95
N GLU A 10 30.16 15.08 7.38
CA GLU A 10 29.84 16.43 6.86
C GLU A 10 30.02 16.53 5.35
N LYS A 11 31.06 15.92 4.81
CA LYS A 11 31.33 15.83 3.35
C LYS A 11 30.22 15.12 2.54
N GLN A 12 29.51 14.16 3.14
CA GLN A 12 28.37 13.51 2.47
C GLN A 12 27.14 14.42 2.44
N ARG A 13 26.97 15.25 3.47
CA ARG A 13 25.87 16.23 3.52
C ARG A 13 26.06 17.41 2.53
N GLU A 14 27.31 17.81 2.32
CA GLU A 14 27.65 18.84 1.33
C GLU A 14 27.41 18.33 -0.09
N LYS A 15 27.89 17.12 -0.39
CA LYS A 15 27.68 16.50 -1.70
C LYS A 15 26.19 16.26 -2.00
N GLU A 16 25.40 15.85 -1.01
CA GLU A 16 23.93 15.72 -1.17
C GLU A 16 23.22 17.07 -1.37
N LYS A 17 23.81 18.16 -0.92
CA LYS A 17 23.29 19.54 -1.18
C LYS A 17 23.62 20.00 -2.60
N GLU A 18 24.84 19.79 -3.04
CA GLU A 18 25.27 20.12 -4.42
C GLU A 18 24.48 19.31 -5.44
N ASP A 19 24.34 18.00 -5.26
CA ASP A 19 23.53 17.14 -6.15
C ASP A 19 22.06 17.60 -6.22
N LYS A 20 21.50 18.11 -5.11
CA LYS A 20 20.13 18.64 -5.08
C LYS A 20 19.98 20.03 -5.70
N GLU A 21 21.02 20.86 -5.67
CA GLU A 21 21.04 22.14 -6.37
C GLU A 21 21.12 21.92 -7.88
N ASP A 22 22.02 21.06 -8.35
CA ASP A 22 22.14 20.69 -9.76
C ASP A 22 20.85 20.07 -10.33
N GLU A 23 20.13 19.25 -9.57
CA GLU A 23 18.82 18.72 -9.98
C GLU A 23 17.76 19.84 -10.09
N ARG A 24 17.75 20.81 -9.17
CA ARG A 24 16.81 21.94 -9.21
C ARG A 24 17.03 22.85 -10.42
N ASP A 25 18.28 23.11 -10.77
CA ASP A 25 18.63 23.93 -11.91
C ASP A 25 18.25 23.26 -13.24
N LYS A 26 18.50 21.96 -13.37
CA LYS A 26 18.05 21.15 -14.52
C LYS A 26 16.50 21.08 -14.63
N GLU A 27 15.81 20.97 -13.51
CA GLU A 27 14.33 21.03 -13.47
C GLU A 27 13.83 22.44 -13.87
N GLY A 28 14.53 23.49 -13.46
CA GLY A 28 14.24 24.88 -13.81
C GLY A 28 14.36 25.14 -15.31
N GLU A 29 15.46 24.70 -15.92
CA GLU A 29 15.69 24.79 -17.37
C GLU A 29 14.66 23.98 -18.18
N ALA A 30 14.40 22.74 -17.78
CA ALA A 30 13.38 21.91 -18.41
C ALA A 30 11.97 22.54 -18.32
N PHE A 31 11.67 23.21 -17.20
CA PHE A 31 10.42 23.94 -17.03
C PHE A 31 10.34 25.18 -17.91
N ALA A 32 11.46 25.85 -18.16
CA ALA A 32 11.52 27.03 -19.03
C ALA A 32 11.25 26.70 -20.51
N LEU A 33 11.59 25.49 -20.95
CA LEU A 33 11.35 25.03 -22.33
C LEU A 33 9.88 24.64 -22.59
N LEU A 34 9.04 24.53 -21.57
CA LEU A 34 7.64 24.14 -21.70
C LEU A 34 6.80 25.31 -22.25
N SER A 35 5.77 24.99 -23.04
CA SER A 35 4.77 25.98 -23.48
C SER A 35 3.98 26.54 -22.28
N HIS A 36 3.40 27.73 -22.42
CA HIS A 36 2.59 28.36 -21.35
C HIS A 36 1.48 27.40 -20.80
N ARG A 37 0.81 26.68 -21.70
CA ARG A 37 -0.24 25.70 -21.32
C ARG A 37 0.33 24.52 -20.50
N GLN A 38 1.50 24.03 -20.89
CA GLN A 38 2.18 22.93 -20.17
C GLN A 38 2.65 23.39 -18.80
N ARG A 39 3.26 24.60 -18.69
CA ARG A 39 3.66 25.19 -17.40
C ARG A 39 2.47 25.34 -16.45
N LYS A 40 1.34 25.84 -16.94
CA LYS A 40 0.11 25.98 -16.14
C LYS A 40 -0.41 24.61 -15.64
N LYS A 41 -0.39 23.58 -16.50
CA LYS A 41 -0.77 22.21 -16.15
C LYS A 41 0.17 21.64 -15.10
N MET A 42 1.46 21.82 -15.25
CA MET A 42 2.48 21.32 -14.32
C MET A 42 2.39 22.00 -12.95
N LYS A 43 2.25 23.34 -12.90
CA LYS A 43 2.02 24.09 -11.65
C LYS A 43 0.79 23.58 -10.91
N ARG A 44 -0.31 23.37 -11.61
CA ARG A 44 -1.55 22.81 -11.01
C ARG A 44 -1.33 21.40 -10.46
N MET A 45 -0.60 20.56 -11.18
CA MET A 45 -0.29 19.19 -10.75
C MET A 45 0.60 19.20 -9.51
N LEU A 46 1.64 20.03 -9.46
CA LEU A 46 2.52 20.17 -8.30
C LEU A 46 1.76 20.70 -7.09
N PHE A 47 0.92 21.72 -7.27
CA PHE A 47 0.08 22.26 -6.21
C PHE A 47 -0.85 21.16 -5.63
N ASN A 48 -1.57 20.43 -6.47
CA ASN A 48 -2.46 19.35 -6.04
C ASN A 48 -1.68 18.22 -5.32
N ARG A 49 -0.44 17.94 -5.77
CA ARG A 49 0.43 16.95 -5.13
C ARG A 49 0.88 17.42 -3.73
N ALA A 50 1.29 18.67 -3.62
CA ALA A 50 1.70 19.28 -2.35
C ALA A 50 0.53 19.31 -1.35
N GLU A 51 -0.65 19.74 -1.79
CA GLU A 51 -1.87 19.73 -0.97
C GLU A 51 -2.23 18.31 -0.49
N LYS A 52 -2.16 17.32 -1.38
CA LYS A 52 -2.41 15.93 -1.03
C LYS A 52 -1.41 15.39 0.00
N LEU A 53 -0.14 15.75 -0.12
CA LEU A 53 0.89 15.37 0.87
C LEU A 53 0.63 16.04 2.22
N SER A 54 0.38 17.34 2.24
CA SER A 54 0.04 18.08 3.46
C SER A 54 -1.19 17.50 4.17
N ARG A 55 -2.24 17.16 3.42
CA ARG A 55 -3.41 16.49 3.97
C ARG A 55 -3.09 15.14 4.59
N LYS A 56 -2.25 14.33 3.91
CA LYS A 56 -1.82 13.03 4.45
C LYS A 56 -0.99 13.17 5.73
N GLU A 57 -0.12 14.18 5.80
CA GLU A 57 0.67 14.45 7.00
C GLU A 57 -0.21 14.88 8.16
N LYS A 58 -1.15 15.79 7.92
CA LYS A 58 -2.15 16.20 8.94
C LYS A 58 -2.95 14.99 9.45
N GLU A 59 -3.44 14.14 8.55
CA GLU A 59 -4.18 12.94 8.92
C GLU A 59 -3.30 11.95 9.74
N LYS A 60 -2.03 11.79 9.35
CA LYS A 60 -1.07 10.94 10.06
C LYS A 60 -0.77 11.46 11.47
N THR A 61 -0.57 12.77 11.62
CA THR A 61 -0.32 13.41 12.93
C THR A 61 -1.55 13.35 13.81
N GLU A 62 -2.74 13.59 13.27
CA GLU A 62 -4.01 13.46 13.98
C GLU A 62 -4.27 12.03 14.46
N ARG A 63 -4.06 11.03 13.58
CA ARG A 63 -4.16 9.60 13.96
C ARG A 63 -3.17 9.24 15.08
N LYS A 64 -1.94 9.79 15.03
CA LYS A 64 -0.94 9.58 16.08
C LYS A 64 -1.38 10.23 17.40
N SER A 65 -1.87 11.46 17.35
CA SER A 65 -2.40 12.19 18.52
C SER A 65 -3.58 11.46 19.14
N ASN A 66 -4.57 11.05 18.34
CA ASN A 66 -5.75 10.31 18.82
C ASN A 66 -5.36 8.95 19.43
N ARG A 67 -4.35 8.28 18.87
CA ARG A 67 -3.82 7.03 19.48
C ARG A 67 -3.19 7.28 20.84
N LEU A 68 -2.43 8.38 21.00
CA LEU A 68 -1.81 8.74 22.27
C LEU A 68 -2.85 9.14 23.31
N LYS A 69 -3.87 9.93 22.92
CA LYS A 69 -5.00 10.28 23.80
C LYS A 69 -5.71 9.04 24.32
N ARG A 70 -6.12 8.12 23.43
CA ARG A 70 -6.75 6.85 23.82
C ARG A 70 -5.89 6.00 24.74
N LYS A 71 -4.56 5.98 24.50
CA LYS A 71 -3.64 5.25 25.38
C LYS A 71 -3.58 5.91 26.77
N GLY A 72 -3.60 7.25 26.84
CA GLY A 72 -3.66 7.99 28.10
C GLY A 72 -4.95 7.68 28.87
N GLU A 73 -6.10 7.79 28.22
CA GLU A 73 -7.42 7.50 28.79
C GLU A 73 -7.50 6.06 29.36
N ILE A 74 -6.99 5.09 28.60
CA ILE A 74 -6.93 3.69 29.06
C ILE A 74 -6.02 3.54 30.27
N ASN A 75 -4.86 4.19 30.29
CA ASN A 75 -3.93 4.12 31.41
C ASN A 75 -4.55 4.76 32.67
N GLU A 76 -5.19 5.91 32.53
CA GLU A 76 -5.87 6.61 33.63
C GLU A 76 -7.03 5.74 34.17
N MET A 77 -7.85 5.18 33.29
CA MET A 77 -8.88 4.24 33.66
C MET A 77 -8.32 3.04 34.44
N LEU A 78 -7.22 2.45 33.97
CA LEU A 78 -6.56 1.33 34.64
C LEU A 78 -5.96 1.71 35.99
N LEU A 79 -5.49 2.93 36.18
CA LEU A 79 -4.98 3.42 37.47
C LEU A 79 -6.08 3.51 38.53
N ASN A 80 -7.29 3.89 38.13
CA ASN A 80 -8.44 4.04 38.98
C ASN A 80 -9.19 2.74 39.32
N MET A 81 -8.83 1.62 38.66
CA MET A 81 -9.41 0.30 38.87
C MET A 81 -8.68 -0.46 39.97
N SER A 82 -9.40 -1.31 40.70
CA SER A 82 -8.81 -2.30 41.62
C SER A 82 -8.02 -3.36 40.86
N THR A 83 -7.24 -4.16 41.59
CA THR A 83 -6.46 -5.28 40.98
C THR A 83 -7.35 -6.27 40.26
N ASP A 84 -8.48 -6.65 40.90
CA ASP A 84 -9.40 -7.64 40.35
C ASP A 84 -10.15 -7.13 39.11
N GLU A 85 -10.54 -5.85 39.12
CA GLU A 85 -11.15 -5.19 37.97
C GLU A 85 -10.18 -5.07 36.79
N ARG A 86 -8.89 -4.78 37.05
CA ARG A 86 -7.86 -4.77 36.00
C ARG A 86 -7.68 -6.15 35.36
N GLU A 87 -7.71 -7.21 36.16
CA GLU A 87 -7.61 -8.58 35.65
C GLU A 87 -8.85 -8.94 34.83
N ALA A 88 -10.04 -8.62 35.32
CA ALA A 88 -11.29 -8.84 34.58
C ALA A 88 -11.28 -8.09 33.25
N TRP A 89 -10.85 -6.81 33.24
CA TRP A 89 -10.73 -6.01 32.02
C TRP A 89 -9.73 -6.61 31.02
N ARG A 90 -8.57 -7.08 31.49
CA ARG A 90 -7.57 -7.75 30.63
C ARG A 90 -8.10 -9.03 30.02
N LYS A 91 -8.78 -9.86 30.81
CA LYS A 91 -9.42 -11.10 30.34
C LYS A 91 -10.47 -10.79 29.27
N GLU A 92 -11.30 -9.80 29.49
CA GLU A 92 -12.33 -9.39 28.54
C GLU A 92 -11.71 -8.78 27.25
N ALA A 93 -10.70 -7.93 27.36
CA ALA A 93 -9.99 -7.38 26.19
C ALA A 93 -9.32 -8.48 25.36
N PHE A 94 -8.74 -9.49 26.03
CA PHE A 94 -8.15 -10.65 25.38
C PHE A 94 -9.21 -11.52 24.68
N ARG A 95 -10.35 -11.75 25.35
CA ARG A 95 -11.49 -12.48 24.78
C ARG A 95 -11.99 -11.79 23.50
N LYS A 96 -12.27 -10.49 23.56
CA LYS A 96 -12.69 -9.69 22.39
C LYS A 96 -11.68 -9.70 21.24
N LYS A 97 -10.40 -9.67 21.56
CA LYS A 97 -9.34 -9.80 20.56
C LYS A 97 -9.36 -11.17 19.88
N ASN A 98 -9.50 -12.23 20.66
CA ASN A 98 -9.54 -13.59 20.14
C ASN A 98 -10.80 -13.85 19.31
N GLU A 99 -11.95 -13.33 19.72
CA GLU A 99 -13.20 -13.41 18.95
C GLU A 99 -13.03 -12.75 17.57
N LYS A 100 -12.48 -11.52 17.53
CA LYS A 100 -12.18 -10.85 16.27
C LYS A 100 -11.22 -11.64 15.39
N LEU A 101 -10.19 -12.24 16.00
CA LEU A 101 -9.23 -13.07 15.25
C LEU A 101 -9.91 -14.29 14.65
N LYS A 102 -10.77 -14.98 15.42
CA LYS A 102 -11.55 -16.11 14.93
C LYS A 102 -12.50 -15.72 13.79
N GLU A 103 -13.15 -14.56 13.89
CA GLU A 103 -13.99 -14.05 12.79
C GLU A 103 -13.20 -13.78 11.52
N VAL A 104 -11.99 -13.19 11.63
CA VAL A 104 -11.10 -12.96 10.48
C VAL A 104 -10.70 -14.30 9.85
N GLN A 105 -10.25 -15.26 10.66
CA GLN A 105 -9.88 -16.60 10.19
C GLN A 105 -11.05 -17.33 9.51
N LYS A 106 -12.26 -17.21 10.09
CA LYS A 106 -13.47 -17.78 9.49
C LYS A 106 -13.76 -17.18 8.12
N LYS A 107 -13.71 -15.84 8.00
CA LYS A 107 -13.90 -15.13 6.72
C LYS A 107 -12.84 -15.52 5.68
N GLU A 108 -11.58 -15.68 6.11
CA GLU A 108 -10.51 -16.14 5.22
C GLU A 108 -10.75 -17.57 4.73
N LYS A 109 -11.18 -18.46 5.61
CA LYS A 109 -11.51 -19.84 5.26
C LYS A 109 -12.70 -19.91 4.28
N GLU A 110 -13.79 -19.19 4.58
CA GLU A 110 -14.95 -19.08 3.69
C GLU A 110 -14.55 -18.56 2.31
N MET A 111 -13.63 -17.58 2.26
CA MET A 111 -13.13 -17.03 1.01
C MET A 111 -12.29 -18.03 0.23
N LYS A 112 -11.39 -18.78 0.91
CA LYS A 112 -10.62 -19.87 0.28
C LYS A 112 -11.54 -20.92 -0.33
N GLU A 113 -12.55 -21.37 0.43
CA GLU A 113 -13.53 -22.34 -0.05
C GLU A 113 -14.34 -21.82 -1.25
N LYS A 114 -14.72 -20.54 -1.21
CA LYS A 114 -15.42 -19.87 -2.31
C LYS A 114 -14.61 -19.90 -3.61
N PHE A 115 -13.31 -19.54 -3.54
CA PHE A 115 -12.44 -19.58 -4.71
C PHE A 115 -12.09 -21.01 -5.15
N ALA A 116 -12.00 -21.95 -4.22
CA ALA A 116 -11.80 -23.36 -4.55
C ALA A 116 -12.98 -23.95 -5.37
N LYS A 117 -14.21 -23.51 -5.06
CA LYS A 117 -15.43 -23.90 -5.77
C LYS A 117 -15.64 -23.16 -7.11
N ALA A 118 -14.82 -22.16 -7.41
CA ALA A 118 -14.93 -21.40 -8.65
C ALA A 118 -14.69 -22.31 -9.86
N LYS A 119 -15.60 -22.27 -10.83
CA LYS A 119 -15.54 -23.10 -12.05
C LYS A 119 -14.84 -22.39 -13.21
N GLN A 120 -14.87 -21.04 -13.21
CA GLN A 120 -14.31 -20.25 -14.28
C GLN A 120 -12.88 -19.84 -13.97
N ASN A 121 -12.01 -19.98 -14.95
CA ASN A 121 -10.64 -19.47 -14.93
C ASN A 121 -10.58 -18.27 -15.87
N ILE A 122 -9.99 -17.18 -15.44
CA ILE A 122 -9.68 -16.00 -16.24
C ILE A 122 -8.17 -15.88 -16.26
N VAL A 123 -7.59 -15.89 -17.44
CA VAL A 123 -6.15 -15.68 -17.63
C VAL A 123 -5.92 -14.24 -18.02
N ILE A 124 -4.98 -13.59 -17.37
CA ILE A 124 -4.53 -12.23 -17.68
C ILE A 124 -3.04 -12.31 -17.94
N ASP A 125 -2.68 -12.11 -19.20
CA ASP A 125 -1.29 -12.08 -19.59
C ASP A 125 -0.69 -10.69 -19.34
N LEU A 126 0.51 -10.66 -18.75
CA LEU A 126 1.23 -9.43 -18.39
C LEU A 126 2.48 -9.22 -19.28
N ASP A 127 2.63 -9.99 -20.35
CA ASP A 127 3.80 -9.93 -21.25
C ASP A 127 3.72 -8.79 -22.27
N PHE A 128 3.17 -7.66 -21.88
CA PHE A 128 3.01 -6.48 -22.75
C PHE A 128 3.80 -5.26 -22.25
N ASP A 129 4.73 -5.46 -21.33
CA ASP A 129 5.45 -4.36 -20.68
C ASP A 129 6.26 -3.52 -21.68
N ASP A 130 6.80 -4.11 -22.71
CA ASP A 130 7.67 -3.42 -23.68
C ASP A 130 6.90 -2.43 -24.57
N ILE A 131 5.61 -2.70 -24.79
CA ILE A 131 4.74 -1.83 -25.60
C ILE A 131 3.89 -0.88 -24.77
N MET A 132 3.79 -1.08 -23.45
CA MET A 132 3.01 -0.22 -22.56
C MET A 132 3.80 0.98 -22.06
N THR A 133 3.17 2.15 -22.11
CA THR A 133 3.68 3.36 -21.47
C THR A 133 3.64 3.24 -19.93
N PRO A 134 4.45 4.01 -19.18
CA PRO A 134 4.39 4.02 -17.72
C PRO A 134 3.01 4.35 -17.15
N ALA A 135 2.22 5.17 -17.84
CA ALA A 135 0.86 5.51 -17.43
C ALA A 135 -0.10 4.32 -17.58
N GLU A 136 0.04 3.54 -18.65
CA GLU A 136 -0.75 2.33 -18.90
C GLU A 136 -0.41 1.24 -17.88
N LYS A 137 0.86 1.02 -17.57
CA LYS A 137 1.30 0.10 -16.50
C LYS A 137 0.66 0.46 -15.15
N GLN A 138 0.64 1.75 -14.78
CA GLN A 138 -0.02 2.20 -13.56
C GLN A 138 -1.55 2.00 -13.62
N SER A 139 -2.16 2.20 -14.78
CA SER A 139 -3.58 1.95 -14.99
C SER A 139 -3.90 0.47 -14.83
N MET A 140 -3.09 -0.41 -15.40
CA MET A 140 -3.22 -1.87 -15.28
C MET A 140 -3.18 -2.32 -13.82
N VAL A 141 -2.21 -1.84 -13.03
CA VAL A 141 -2.14 -2.14 -11.58
C VAL A 141 -3.41 -1.71 -10.84
N LYS A 142 -3.98 -0.55 -11.19
CA LYS A 142 -5.25 -0.09 -10.58
C LYS A 142 -6.42 -0.98 -10.99
N GLN A 143 -6.50 -1.37 -12.26
CA GLN A 143 -7.55 -2.25 -12.77
C GLN A 143 -7.48 -3.62 -12.11
N MET A 144 -6.30 -4.19 -11.92
CA MET A 144 -6.12 -5.45 -11.20
C MET A 144 -6.66 -5.39 -9.77
N ARG A 145 -6.42 -4.29 -9.04
CA ARG A 145 -7.00 -4.10 -7.71
C ARG A 145 -8.53 -4.08 -7.73
N ILE A 146 -9.11 -3.42 -8.74
CA ILE A 146 -10.56 -3.34 -8.90
C ILE A 146 -11.13 -4.71 -9.27
N CYS A 147 -10.53 -5.41 -10.23
CA CYS A 147 -10.91 -6.77 -10.63
C CYS A 147 -10.92 -7.72 -9.42
N TYR A 148 -9.85 -7.71 -8.64
CA TYR A 148 -9.80 -8.53 -7.43
C TYR A 148 -10.88 -8.15 -6.41
N ALA A 149 -11.07 -6.86 -6.15
CA ALA A 149 -12.07 -6.39 -5.18
C ALA A 149 -13.50 -6.75 -5.59
N VAL A 150 -13.82 -6.66 -6.88
CA VAL A 150 -15.11 -7.05 -7.44
C VAL A 150 -15.29 -8.58 -7.37
N ASN A 151 -14.29 -9.35 -7.80
CA ASN A 151 -14.30 -10.80 -7.76
C ASN A 151 -14.47 -11.34 -6.33
N LYS A 152 -13.79 -10.74 -5.37
CA LYS A 152 -13.92 -11.07 -3.94
C LYS A 152 -15.34 -10.86 -3.41
N LYS A 153 -16.05 -9.83 -3.88
CA LYS A 153 -17.42 -9.50 -3.46
C LYS A 153 -18.50 -10.23 -4.27
N ALA A 154 -18.17 -10.74 -5.44
CA ALA A 154 -19.12 -11.42 -6.32
C ALA A 154 -19.75 -12.65 -5.62
N LYS A 155 -21.00 -12.96 -5.93
CA LYS A 155 -21.66 -14.20 -5.45
C LYS A 155 -20.94 -15.45 -5.99
N ILE A 156 -20.63 -15.42 -7.28
CA ILE A 156 -19.84 -16.45 -7.98
C ILE A 156 -18.48 -15.82 -8.29
N SER A 157 -17.43 -16.39 -7.73
CA SER A 157 -16.06 -15.93 -7.94
C SER A 157 -15.41 -16.72 -9.06
N THR A 158 -14.41 -16.13 -9.69
CA THR A 158 -13.56 -16.75 -10.73
C THR A 158 -12.15 -16.91 -10.19
N ARG A 159 -11.39 -17.88 -10.73
CA ARG A 159 -9.95 -17.99 -10.48
C ARG A 159 -9.23 -17.07 -11.46
N LEU A 160 -8.34 -16.24 -10.96
CA LEU A 160 -7.53 -15.34 -11.78
C LEU A 160 -6.14 -15.93 -11.94
N HIS A 161 -5.73 -16.22 -13.15
CA HIS A 161 -4.40 -16.66 -13.50
C HIS A 161 -3.64 -15.49 -14.11
N LEU A 162 -2.55 -15.09 -13.47
CA LEU A 162 -1.65 -14.05 -13.98
C LEU A 162 -0.44 -14.73 -14.56
N THR A 163 -0.20 -14.53 -15.85
CA THR A 163 0.96 -15.09 -16.56
C THR A 163 2.04 -14.03 -16.71
N SER A 164 3.24 -14.47 -17.07
CA SER A 164 4.40 -13.61 -17.27
C SER A 164 4.78 -12.79 -16.01
N MET A 165 4.61 -13.41 -14.82
CA MET A 165 4.92 -12.83 -13.51
C MET A 165 6.43 -12.88 -13.20
N ASN A 166 7.25 -12.50 -14.15
CA ASN A 166 8.72 -12.61 -14.16
C ASN A 166 9.46 -11.59 -13.23
N GLY A 167 8.73 -10.81 -12.45
CA GLY A 167 9.29 -9.82 -11.51
C GLY A 167 9.75 -8.52 -12.16
N LYS A 168 9.45 -8.29 -13.45
CA LYS A 168 9.76 -7.07 -14.20
C LYS A 168 8.48 -6.26 -14.46
N GLY A 169 8.64 -5.00 -14.79
CA GLY A 169 7.57 -4.12 -15.26
C GLY A 169 6.29 -4.16 -14.41
N THR A 170 5.16 -4.49 -15.04
CA THR A 170 3.84 -4.54 -14.39
C THR A 170 3.79 -5.59 -13.28
N SER A 171 4.43 -6.73 -13.45
CA SER A 171 4.47 -7.80 -12.44
C SER A 171 5.18 -7.36 -11.16
N ARG A 172 6.30 -6.63 -11.28
CA ARG A 172 6.98 -6.00 -10.15
C ARG A 172 6.08 -4.94 -9.50
N ASP A 173 5.46 -4.08 -10.31
CA ASP A 173 4.59 -3.03 -9.83
C ASP A 173 3.37 -3.57 -9.05
N LEU A 174 2.82 -4.71 -9.43
CA LEU A 174 1.76 -5.39 -8.68
C LEU A 174 2.22 -5.80 -7.29
N ARG A 175 3.41 -6.38 -7.15
CA ARG A 175 3.97 -6.81 -5.87
C ARG A 175 4.35 -5.63 -4.97
N GLU A 176 5.00 -4.60 -5.54
CA GLU A 176 5.50 -3.46 -4.77
C GLU A 176 4.42 -2.43 -4.41
N LYS A 177 3.47 -2.17 -5.31
CA LYS A 177 2.48 -1.09 -5.14
C LYS A 177 1.15 -1.53 -4.56
N ILE A 178 0.92 -2.84 -4.45
CA ILE A 178 -0.29 -3.39 -3.85
C ILE A 178 0.07 -4.09 -2.54
N ASP A 179 -0.23 -3.43 -1.43
CA ASP A 179 -0.02 -4.01 -0.10
C ASP A 179 -0.80 -5.32 0.03
N GLY A 180 -0.10 -6.40 0.36
CA GLY A 180 -0.69 -7.70 0.59
C GLY A 180 -1.12 -8.46 -0.67
N PHE A 181 -0.59 -8.11 -1.85
CA PHE A 181 -0.85 -8.83 -3.10
C PHE A 181 -0.59 -10.34 -2.96
N GLU A 182 0.50 -10.73 -2.32
CA GLU A 182 0.89 -12.14 -2.10
C GLU A 182 -0.16 -12.94 -1.27
N ASN A 183 -1.01 -12.23 -0.52
CA ASN A 183 -2.06 -12.86 0.30
C ASN A 183 -3.42 -12.90 -0.40
N TRP A 184 -3.48 -12.52 -1.68
CA TRP A 184 -4.74 -12.54 -2.41
C TRP A 184 -5.19 -13.97 -2.70
N GLN A 185 -6.41 -14.28 -2.29
CA GLN A 185 -7.02 -15.60 -2.49
C GLN A 185 -7.62 -15.71 -3.89
N GLY A 186 -7.47 -16.90 -4.52
CA GLY A 186 -8.03 -17.15 -5.85
C GLY A 186 -7.24 -16.50 -6.99
N ILE A 187 -6.02 -16.07 -6.73
CA ILE A 187 -5.03 -15.66 -7.73
C ILE A 187 -3.95 -16.72 -7.81
N TYR A 188 -3.59 -17.07 -9.02
CA TYR A 188 -2.54 -18.02 -9.37
C TYR A 188 -1.54 -17.29 -10.28
N THR A 189 -0.28 -17.24 -9.88
CA THR A 189 0.78 -16.57 -10.62
C THR A 189 1.64 -17.58 -11.35
N HIS A 190 1.98 -17.29 -12.58
CA HIS A 190 2.82 -18.11 -13.46
C HIS A 190 3.93 -17.24 -14.02
N ASP A 191 5.17 -17.71 -13.95
CA ASP A 191 6.33 -16.95 -14.43
C ASP A 191 6.39 -16.91 -15.96
N ASN A 192 5.84 -17.92 -16.62
CA ASN A 192 5.76 -18.01 -18.08
C ASN A 192 4.31 -17.83 -18.56
N SER A 193 4.16 -17.57 -19.86
CA SER A 193 2.86 -17.67 -20.52
C SER A 193 2.34 -19.12 -20.42
N LEU A 194 1.02 -19.28 -20.18
CA LEU A 194 0.43 -20.61 -20.21
C LEU A 194 0.40 -21.10 -21.66
N PRO A 195 0.77 -22.37 -21.93
CA PRO A 195 0.51 -22.95 -23.23
C PRO A 195 -1.02 -23.05 -23.41
N PHE A 196 -1.52 -22.43 -24.46
CA PHE A 196 -2.92 -22.53 -24.90
C PHE A 196 -3.16 -23.86 -25.63
#